data_b3242831f3c9f414fcfc445d3b36359d
#
_entry.id   b3242831f3c9f414fcfc445d3b36359d
#
_cell.length_a   1.000
_cell.length_b   1.000
_cell.length_c   1.000
_cell.angle_alpha   90.00
_cell.angle_beta   90.00
_cell.angle_gamma   90.00
#
_symmetry.space_group_name_H-M   'P 1'
#
loop_
_entity.id
_entity.type
_entity.pdbx_description
1 polymer ?
#
loop_
_entity_poly.entity_id
_entity_poly.type
_entity_poly.pdbx_seq_one_letter_code
_entity_poly.pdbx_strand_id
1 'polypeptide(L)'
;MIRLLLVLVCLAVLVAALCGMWVGWRHRAGRQHGLGSLPDPPVELDGPIIEGESGLYIGTTSAPSWQDRIVVHGLGRRSAATATLFRAGLVIDRIGDSVIYVPAASIIEGRLAPGLAGKVVGARGLLVVRWRLGDWVLDTGFRADDERRYPDWLRAIAGLVPA
;
A
#
# COMPACT_ATOMS: atom_id res chain seq x y z
N MET A 1 -7.09 22.53 -46.22
CA MET A 1 -8.14 21.59 -45.82
C MET A 1 -7.58 20.32 -45.18
N ILE A 2 -6.71 19.56 -45.85
CA ILE A 2 -6.13 18.29 -45.31
C ILE A 2 -5.39 18.47 -43.96
N ARG A 3 -4.61 19.57 -43.79
CA ARG A 3 -3.90 19.82 -42.51
C ARG A 3 -4.86 20.05 -41.33
N LEU A 4 -5.94 20.77 -41.56
CA LEU A 4 -6.97 21.04 -40.55
C LEU A 4 -7.68 19.74 -40.16
N LEU A 5 -8.01 18.88 -41.15
CA LEU A 5 -8.60 17.57 -40.92
C LEU A 5 -7.69 16.69 -40.05
N LEU A 6 -6.39 16.63 -40.35
CA LEU A 6 -5.42 15.86 -39.56
C LEU A 6 -5.32 16.37 -38.13
N VAL A 7 -5.29 17.68 -37.92
CA VAL A 7 -5.27 18.28 -36.56
C VAL A 7 -6.53 17.89 -35.79
N LEU A 8 -7.72 17.96 -36.42
CA LEU A 8 -8.97 17.56 -35.78
C LEU A 8 -9.01 16.09 -35.42
N VAL A 9 -8.51 15.21 -36.30
CA VAL A 9 -8.39 13.76 -36.04
C VAL A 9 -7.44 13.51 -34.87
N CYS A 10 -6.25 14.13 -34.85
CA CYS A 10 -5.32 13.99 -33.73
C CYS A 10 -5.92 14.47 -32.41
N LEU A 11 -6.64 15.58 -32.43
CA LEU A 11 -7.30 16.12 -31.23
C LEU A 11 -8.40 15.17 -30.75
N ALA A 12 -9.20 14.63 -31.66
CA ALA A 12 -10.26 13.64 -31.32
C ALA A 12 -9.66 12.37 -30.69
N VAL A 13 -8.57 11.86 -31.24
CA VAL A 13 -7.86 10.68 -30.67
C VAL A 13 -7.30 11.00 -29.27
N LEU A 14 -6.70 12.18 -29.09
CA LEU A 14 -6.20 12.61 -27.79
C LEU A 14 -7.32 12.70 -26.75
N VAL A 15 -8.44 13.35 -27.10
CA VAL A 15 -9.61 13.45 -26.21
C VAL A 15 -10.17 12.07 -25.88
N ALA A 16 -10.30 11.19 -26.86
CA ALA A 16 -10.76 9.82 -26.65
C ALA A 16 -9.84 9.04 -25.71
N ALA A 17 -8.51 9.18 -25.86
CA ALA A 17 -7.54 8.56 -25.00
C ALA A 17 -7.63 9.08 -23.54
N LEU A 18 -7.75 10.39 -23.36
CA LEU A 18 -7.93 11.02 -22.04
C LEU A 18 -9.24 10.57 -21.36
N CYS A 19 -10.33 10.55 -22.12
CA CYS A 19 -11.62 10.02 -21.65
C CYS A 19 -11.53 8.54 -21.26
N GLY A 20 -10.88 7.71 -22.08
CA GLY A 20 -10.65 6.30 -21.79
C GLY A 20 -9.82 6.08 -20.52
N MET A 21 -8.76 6.85 -20.32
CA MET A 21 -7.98 6.82 -19.08
C MET A 21 -8.80 7.25 -17.87
N TRP A 22 -9.59 8.31 -17.98
CA TRP A 22 -10.44 8.79 -16.90
C TRP A 22 -11.53 7.78 -16.52
N VAL A 23 -12.19 7.17 -17.51
CA VAL A 23 -13.18 6.11 -17.31
C VAL A 23 -12.52 4.88 -16.68
N GLY A 24 -11.37 4.44 -17.19
CA GLY A 24 -10.61 3.31 -16.63
C GLY A 24 -10.22 3.54 -15.17
N TRP A 25 -9.78 4.75 -14.83
CA TRP A 25 -9.46 5.12 -13.45
C TRP A 25 -10.71 5.11 -12.56
N ARG A 26 -11.82 5.66 -13.05
CA ARG A 26 -13.11 5.68 -12.33
C ARG A 26 -13.68 4.28 -12.11
N HIS A 27 -13.57 3.38 -13.09
CA HIS A 27 -13.96 1.98 -12.94
C HIS A 27 -13.10 1.23 -11.91
N ARG A 28 -11.80 1.52 -11.85
CA ARG A 28 -10.91 0.93 -10.85
C ARG A 28 -11.26 1.40 -9.45
N ALA A 29 -11.46 2.70 -9.25
CA ALA A 29 -11.93 3.27 -8.00
C ALA A 29 -13.30 2.70 -7.59
N GLY A 30 -14.23 2.56 -8.55
CA GLY A 30 -15.56 1.98 -8.33
C GLY A 30 -15.52 0.55 -7.80
N ARG A 31 -14.61 -0.29 -8.28
CA ARG A 31 -14.45 -1.68 -7.78
C ARG A 31 -13.91 -1.73 -6.34
N GLN A 32 -13.20 -0.69 -5.90
CA GLN A 32 -12.61 -0.61 -4.56
C GLN A 32 -13.52 0.07 -3.54
N HIS A 33 -14.73 0.50 -3.91
CA HIS A 33 -15.71 1.06 -2.98
C HIS A 33 -16.17 0.06 -1.90
N GLY A 34 -16.03 -1.24 -2.15
CA GLY A 34 -16.28 -2.30 -1.18
C GLY A 34 -15.18 -2.45 -0.11
N LEU A 35 -14.06 -1.73 -0.25
CA LEU A 35 -13.05 -1.68 0.80
C LEU A 35 -13.60 -0.81 1.94
N GLY A 36 -13.91 -1.41 3.07
CA GLY A 36 -14.38 -0.71 4.26
C GLY A 36 -13.43 0.41 4.71
N SER A 37 -13.82 1.16 5.74
CA SER A 37 -12.95 2.15 6.37
C SER A 37 -11.71 1.46 6.95
N LEU A 38 -10.57 2.16 6.90
CA LEU A 38 -9.38 1.70 7.63
C LEU A 38 -9.67 1.72 9.13
N PRO A 39 -9.19 0.72 9.89
CA PRO A 39 -9.29 0.76 11.33
C PRO A 39 -8.43 1.89 11.89
N ASP A 40 -8.92 2.54 12.92
CA ASP A 40 -8.15 3.53 13.67
C ASP A 40 -7.26 2.84 14.69
N PRO A 41 -6.05 3.37 14.96
CA PRO A 41 -5.22 2.85 16.04
C PRO A 41 -5.93 3.05 17.39
N PRO A 42 -5.77 2.10 18.34
CA PRO A 42 -6.26 2.27 19.70
C PRO A 42 -5.72 3.56 20.34
N VAL A 43 -6.53 4.17 21.22
CA VAL A 43 -6.14 5.39 21.94
C VAL A 43 -4.92 5.14 22.83
N GLU A 44 -4.84 3.95 23.41
CA GLU A 44 -3.70 3.51 24.23
C GLU A 44 -3.02 2.34 23.52
N LEU A 45 -1.73 2.47 23.27
CA LEU A 45 -0.86 1.44 22.75
C LEU A 45 0.17 1.10 23.82
N ASP A 46 0.36 -0.19 24.07
CA ASP A 46 1.47 -0.69 24.89
C ASP A 46 2.82 -0.26 24.32
N GLY A 47 3.90 -0.49 25.07
CA GLY A 47 5.25 -0.25 24.55
C GLY A 47 5.49 -1.01 23.23
N PRO A 48 6.20 -0.40 22.28
CA PRO A 48 6.43 -1.01 20.97
C PRO A 48 7.31 -2.27 21.09
N ILE A 49 7.00 -3.29 20.28
CA ILE A 49 7.86 -4.47 20.06
C ILE A 49 9.07 -4.07 19.20
N ILE A 50 8.81 -3.25 18.17
CA ILE A 50 9.83 -2.62 17.34
C ILE A 50 9.53 -1.13 17.33
N GLU A 51 10.50 -0.34 17.79
CA GLU A 51 10.44 1.11 17.78
C GLU A 51 10.40 1.66 16.36
N GLY A 52 9.94 2.90 16.24
CA GLY A 52 9.73 3.58 14.98
C GLY A 52 10.90 3.46 14.01
N GLU A 53 10.67 2.79 12.90
CA GLU A 53 11.60 2.63 11.79
C GLU A 53 11.26 3.64 10.71
N SER A 54 12.19 4.53 10.41
CA SER A 54 12.06 5.49 9.31
C SER A 54 12.19 4.79 7.96
N GLY A 55 11.47 5.29 6.99
CA GLY A 55 11.54 4.72 5.65
C GLY A 55 10.47 5.25 4.72
N LEU A 56 10.05 4.40 3.80
CA LEU A 56 9.15 4.75 2.72
C LEU A 56 7.98 3.78 2.66
N TYR A 57 6.79 4.29 2.84
CA TYR A 57 5.57 3.58 2.46
C TYR A 57 5.47 3.53 0.93
N ILE A 58 5.38 2.34 0.35
CA ILE A 58 5.40 2.13 -1.10
C ILE A 58 3.99 2.13 -1.68
N GLY A 59 3.04 1.60 -0.93
CA GLY A 59 1.65 1.45 -1.31
C GLY A 59 1.06 0.16 -0.80
N THR A 60 -0.24 0.00 -1.02
CA THR A 60 -0.98 -1.23 -0.73
C THR A 60 -1.59 -1.77 -2.02
N THR A 61 -1.58 -3.09 -2.18
CA THR A 61 -2.18 -3.79 -3.32
C THR A 61 -3.17 -4.83 -2.83
N SER A 62 -4.10 -5.24 -3.68
CA SER A 62 -4.92 -6.42 -3.43
C SER A 62 -4.08 -7.69 -3.64
N ALA A 63 -4.08 -8.61 -2.67
CA ALA A 63 -3.40 -9.89 -2.84
C ALA A 63 -4.26 -10.85 -3.71
N PRO A 64 -3.64 -11.69 -4.53
CA PRO A 64 -2.20 -11.91 -4.70
C PRO A 64 -1.52 -10.99 -5.72
N SER A 65 -2.21 -9.99 -6.28
CA SER A 65 -1.70 -9.15 -7.36
C SER A 65 -0.82 -8.01 -6.84
N TRP A 66 0.49 -8.13 -6.96
CA TRP A 66 1.43 -7.06 -6.62
C TRP A 66 1.29 -5.78 -7.48
N GLN A 67 0.51 -5.83 -8.57
CA GLN A 67 0.27 -4.72 -9.49
C GLN A 67 -1.06 -4.00 -9.24
N ASP A 68 -2.02 -4.68 -8.61
CA ASP A 68 -3.36 -4.13 -8.39
C ASP A 68 -3.38 -3.22 -7.16
N ARG A 69 -2.94 -1.99 -7.40
CA ARG A 69 -2.81 -0.95 -6.38
C ARG A 69 -4.18 -0.50 -5.86
N ILE A 70 -4.33 -0.48 -4.55
CA ILE A 70 -5.48 0.15 -3.89
C ILE A 70 -5.29 1.67 -3.95
N VAL A 71 -6.27 2.39 -4.48
CA VAL A 71 -6.22 3.85 -4.66
C VAL A 71 -7.09 4.61 -3.66
N VAL A 72 -8.07 3.93 -3.04
CA VAL A 72 -8.95 4.52 -2.02
C VAL A 72 -8.19 4.68 -0.69
N HIS A 73 -8.68 5.54 0.19
CA HIS A 73 -8.10 5.83 1.52
C HIS A 73 -6.63 6.28 1.49
N GLY A 74 -6.15 6.82 0.35
CA GLY A 74 -4.75 7.22 0.20
C GLY A 74 -3.75 6.06 0.15
N LEU A 75 -4.21 4.79 0.11
CA LEU A 75 -3.36 3.60 0.15
C LEU A 75 -2.49 3.43 -1.11
N GLY A 76 -2.81 4.13 -2.18
CA GLY A 76 -2.02 4.11 -3.42
C GLY A 76 -0.86 5.12 -3.43
N ARG A 77 -0.77 6.03 -2.48
CA ARG A 77 0.23 7.11 -2.48
C ARG A 77 1.49 6.69 -1.76
N ARG A 78 2.64 6.88 -2.40
CA ARG A 78 3.95 6.70 -1.78
C ARG A 78 4.28 7.92 -0.92
N SER A 79 4.78 7.71 0.28
CA SER A 79 5.18 8.77 1.20
C SER A 79 6.33 8.34 2.10
N ALA A 80 7.09 9.30 2.60
CA ALA A 80 7.95 9.05 3.74
C ALA A 80 7.07 8.65 4.93
N ALA A 81 7.53 7.70 5.72
CA ALA A 81 6.75 7.15 6.82
C ALA A 81 7.64 6.58 7.92
N THR A 82 7.07 6.48 9.11
CA THR A 82 7.63 5.74 10.22
C THR A 82 6.75 4.54 10.54
N ALA A 83 7.32 3.34 10.54
CA ALA A 83 6.63 2.12 10.90
C ALA A 83 6.97 1.73 12.34
N THR A 84 5.98 1.42 13.15
CA THR A 84 6.13 0.99 14.55
C THR A 84 5.27 -0.26 14.77
N LEU A 85 5.85 -1.31 15.35
CA LEU A 85 5.13 -2.54 15.64
C LEU A 85 4.80 -2.63 17.13
N PHE A 86 3.52 -2.75 17.45
CA PHE A 86 2.98 -2.95 18.77
C PHE A 86 2.37 -4.36 18.91
N ARG A 87 2.07 -4.79 20.13
CA ARG A 87 1.29 -6.04 20.33
C ARG A 87 -0.11 -5.95 19.71
N ALA A 88 -0.70 -4.74 19.72
CA ALA A 88 -2.00 -4.47 19.12
C ALA A 88 -1.98 -4.49 17.59
N GLY A 89 -0.83 -4.26 16.95
CA GLY A 89 -0.70 -4.23 15.49
C GLY A 89 0.41 -3.33 14.98
N LEU A 90 0.43 -3.15 13.67
CA LEU A 90 1.38 -2.31 12.96
C LEU A 90 0.78 -0.92 12.72
N VAL A 91 1.50 0.11 13.11
CA VAL A 91 1.19 1.52 12.81
C VAL A 91 2.20 2.03 11.78
N ILE A 92 1.72 2.61 10.69
CA ILE A 92 2.53 3.31 9.70
C ILE A 92 2.07 4.76 9.67
N ASP A 93 2.87 5.62 10.29
CA ASP A 93 2.65 7.07 10.29
C ASP A 93 3.26 7.68 9.03
N ARG A 94 2.42 8.25 8.18
CA ARG A 94 2.79 8.75 6.85
C ARG A 94 2.86 10.27 6.84
N ILE A 95 3.96 10.82 6.34
CA ILE A 95 4.11 12.27 6.22
C ILE A 95 3.18 12.79 5.12
N GLY A 96 2.25 13.67 5.50
CA GLY A 96 1.30 14.31 4.59
C GLY A 96 0.13 13.43 4.15
N ASP A 97 -0.12 12.33 4.86
CA ASP A 97 -1.25 11.43 4.62
C ASP A 97 -1.76 10.82 5.94
N SER A 98 -2.90 10.13 5.92
CA SER A 98 -3.45 9.48 7.10
C SER A 98 -2.59 8.33 7.59
N VAL A 99 -2.58 8.10 8.90
CA VAL A 99 -1.96 6.92 9.52
C VAL A 99 -2.63 5.64 8.99
N ILE A 100 -1.84 4.60 8.76
CA ILE A 100 -2.35 3.26 8.49
C ILE A 100 -2.15 2.42 9.74
N TYR A 101 -3.24 1.87 10.26
CA TYR A 101 -3.19 0.90 11.33
C TYR A 101 -3.62 -0.47 10.81
N VAL A 102 -2.80 -1.47 11.08
CA VAL A 102 -3.06 -2.89 10.75
C VAL A 102 -3.18 -3.66 12.05
N PRO A 103 -4.41 -4.02 12.49
CA PRO A 103 -4.61 -4.79 13.72
C PRO A 103 -3.84 -6.11 13.69
N ALA A 104 -3.24 -6.50 14.81
CA ALA A 104 -2.50 -7.77 14.91
C ALA A 104 -3.35 -8.97 14.49
N ALA A 105 -4.62 -9.01 14.91
CA ALA A 105 -5.56 -10.07 14.56
C ALA A 105 -5.87 -10.17 13.05
N SER A 106 -5.58 -9.11 12.28
CA SER A 106 -5.78 -9.09 10.83
C SER A 106 -4.51 -9.46 10.05
N ILE A 107 -3.35 -9.51 10.70
CA ILE A 107 -2.07 -9.86 10.04
C ILE A 107 -2.08 -11.35 9.69
N ILE A 108 -1.74 -11.65 8.44
CA ILE A 108 -1.64 -13.00 7.91
C ILE A 108 -0.18 -13.44 7.85
N GLU A 109 0.69 -12.59 7.33
CA GLU A 109 2.12 -12.88 7.21
C GLU A 109 2.96 -11.61 7.01
N GLY A 110 4.22 -11.67 7.40
CA GLY A 110 5.26 -10.73 6.99
C GLY A 110 6.26 -11.43 6.07
N ARG A 111 6.65 -10.79 4.98
CA ARG A 111 7.61 -11.35 4.01
C ARG A 111 8.45 -10.28 3.36
N LEU A 112 9.58 -10.67 2.77
CA LEU A 112 10.32 -9.80 1.86
C LEU A 112 9.87 -10.04 0.42
N ALA A 113 9.73 -8.97 -0.33
CA ALA A 113 9.40 -9.04 -1.75
C ALA A 113 10.30 -8.11 -2.57
N PRO A 114 10.68 -8.51 -3.80
CA PRO A 114 11.52 -7.67 -4.66
C PRO A 114 10.80 -6.43 -5.17
N GLY A 115 9.49 -6.35 -5.00
CA GLY A 115 8.68 -5.22 -5.44
C GLY A 115 7.23 -5.32 -5.02
N LEU A 116 6.53 -4.18 -5.05
CA LEU A 116 5.09 -4.05 -4.80
C LEU A 116 4.55 -2.84 -5.57
N ALA A 117 3.25 -2.85 -5.87
CA ALA A 117 2.54 -1.74 -6.50
C ALA A 117 3.19 -1.26 -7.82
N GLY A 118 3.68 -2.19 -8.64
CA GLY A 118 4.34 -1.90 -9.91
C GLY A 118 5.75 -1.30 -9.77
N LYS A 119 6.34 -1.32 -8.57
CA LYS A 119 7.71 -0.87 -8.31
C LYS A 119 8.59 -2.07 -7.97
N VAL A 120 9.70 -2.20 -8.70
CA VAL A 120 10.78 -3.14 -8.36
C VAL A 120 11.80 -2.36 -7.55
N VAL A 121 12.15 -2.87 -6.38
CA VAL A 121 13.15 -2.28 -5.48
C VAL A 121 14.27 -3.29 -5.34
N GLY A 122 15.43 -2.98 -5.85
CA GLY A 122 16.68 -3.73 -5.82
C GLY A 122 16.80 -5.03 -5.01
N ALA A 123 18.00 -5.56 -4.87
CA ALA A 123 18.27 -6.91 -4.35
C ALA A 123 17.86 -7.16 -2.88
N ARG A 124 17.61 -6.12 -2.09
CA ARG A 124 17.28 -6.27 -0.66
C ARG A 124 15.79 -6.28 -0.34
N GLY A 125 14.95 -5.97 -1.33
CA GLY A 125 13.51 -6.14 -1.23
C GLY A 125 12.78 -5.10 -0.37
N LEU A 126 11.50 -5.36 -0.19
CA LEU A 126 10.58 -4.60 0.66
C LEU A 126 10.08 -5.50 1.78
N LEU A 127 9.85 -4.93 2.95
CA LEU A 127 9.01 -5.55 3.95
C LEU A 127 7.55 -5.43 3.48
N VAL A 128 6.90 -6.56 3.26
CA VAL A 128 5.50 -6.63 2.88
C VAL A 128 4.73 -7.32 3.99
N VAL A 129 3.71 -6.65 4.49
CA VAL A 129 2.78 -7.21 5.47
C VAL A 129 1.48 -7.54 4.76
N ARG A 130 1.10 -8.81 4.76
CA ARG A 130 -0.19 -9.29 4.29
C ARG A 130 -1.19 -9.28 5.42
N TRP A 131 -2.35 -8.71 5.19
CA TRP A 131 -3.38 -8.57 6.20
C TRP A 131 -4.77 -8.55 5.60
N ARG A 132 -5.79 -8.71 6.42
CA ARG A 132 -7.20 -8.74 6.02
C ARG A 132 -7.93 -7.48 6.44
N LEU A 133 -8.71 -6.91 5.52
CA LEU A 133 -9.66 -5.83 5.78
C LEU A 133 -11.03 -6.23 5.24
N GLY A 134 -11.94 -6.65 6.12
CA GLY A 134 -13.19 -7.29 5.70
C GLY A 134 -12.92 -8.50 4.82
N ASP A 135 -13.49 -8.54 3.63
CA ASP A 135 -13.29 -9.62 2.66
C ASP A 135 -12.02 -9.47 1.81
N TRP A 136 -11.29 -8.36 1.99
CA TRP A 136 -10.09 -8.07 1.21
C TRP A 136 -8.84 -8.60 1.89
N VAL A 137 -7.98 -9.23 1.10
CA VAL A 137 -6.61 -9.53 1.50
C VAL A 137 -5.68 -8.52 0.83
N LEU A 138 -4.92 -7.80 1.63
CA LEU A 138 -4.09 -6.68 1.23
C LEU A 138 -2.61 -6.97 1.49
N ASP A 139 -1.75 -6.49 0.59
CA ASP A 139 -0.30 -6.48 0.75
C ASP A 139 0.16 -5.03 0.89
N THR A 140 0.68 -4.66 2.05
CA THR A 140 1.20 -3.32 2.36
C THR A 140 2.71 -3.35 2.38
N GLY A 141 3.34 -2.51 1.56
CA GLY A 141 4.79 -2.48 1.40
C GLY A 141 5.45 -1.28 2.10
N PHE A 142 6.48 -1.57 2.87
CA PHE A 142 7.34 -0.61 3.52
C PHE A 142 8.80 -0.89 3.20
N ARG A 143 9.55 0.14 2.85
CA ARG A 143 10.98 0.08 2.67
C ARG A 143 11.66 0.83 3.80
N ALA A 144 12.27 0.10 4.71
CA ALA A 144 13.05 0.68 5.80
C ALA A 144 14.31 1.38 5.28
N ASP A 145 14.74 2.42 5.96
CA ASP A 145 16.03 3.04 5.69
C ASP A 145 17.18 2.13 6.13
N ASP A 146 16.99 1.35 7.22
CA ASP A 146 17.91 0.29 7.63
C ASP A 146 17.33 -1.10 7.34
N GLU A 147 17.63 -1.63 6.16
CA GLU A 147 17.17 -2.95 5.71
C GLU A 147 17.76 -4.12 6.53
N ARG A 148 18.80 -3.88 7.35
CA ARG A 148 19.39 -4.90 8.24
C ARG A 148 18.42 -5.32 9.33
N ARG A 149 17.42 -4.51 9.65
CA ARG A 149 16.39 -4.81 10.64
C ARG A 149 15.26 -5.71 10.14
N TYR A 150 15.21 -6.02 8.85
CA TYR A 150 14.16 -6.89 8.29
C TYR A 150 14.02 -8.25 8.98
N PRO A 151 15.10 -8.97 9.37
CA PRO A 151 14.94 -10.24 10.09
C PRO A 151 14.22 -10.08 11.43
N ASP A 152 14.42 -8.95 12.14
CA ASP A 152 13.76 -8.66 13.40
C ASP A 152 12.29 -8.37 13.19
N TRP A 153 11.97 -7.58 12.16
CA TRP A 153 10.61 -7.31 11.73
C TRP A 153 9.83 -8.59 11.39
N LEU A 154 10.43 -9.48 10.61
CA LEU A 154 9.78 -10.74 10.20
C LEU A 154 9.51 -11.65 11.40
N ARG A 155 10.47 -11.74 12.34
CA ARG A 155 10.29 -12.53 13.57
C ARG A 155 9.19 -11.95 14.45
N ALA A 156 9.18 -10.64 14.63
CA ALA A 156 8.20 -9.95 15.45
C ALA A 156 6.79 -10.06 14.84
N ILE A 157 6.63 -9.88 13.53
CA ILE A 157 5.36 -10.06 12.83
C ILE A 157 4.89 -11.51 12.93
N ALA A 158 5.77 -12.48 12.73
CA ALA A 158 5.42 -13.91 12.88
C ALA A 158 4.91 -14.24 14.29
N GLY A 159 5.43 -13.56 15.31
CA GLY A 159 4.96 -13.72 16.70
C GLY A 159 3.57 -13.11 16.97
N LEU A 160 3.05 -12.26 16.08
CA LEU A 160 1.71 -11.68 16.18
C LEU A 160 0.64 -12.48 15.41
N VAL A 161 1.06 -13.29 14.43
CA VAL A 161 0.13 -14.07 13.62
C VAL A 161 -0.50 -15.16 14.50
N PRO A 162 -1.84 -15.22 14.60
CA PRO A 162 -2.50 -16.30 15.32
C PRO A 162 -2.16 -17.66 14.74
N ALA A 163 -1.92 -18.65 15.61
CA ALA A 163 -1.66 -20.04 15.22
C ALA A 163 -2.88 -20.67 14.53
#